data_96800b0ba01f77af998dea643fc1d7e1
#
_entry.id   96800b0ba01f77af998dea643fc1d7e1
#
_cell.length_a   1.000
_cell.length_b   1.000
_cell.length_c   1.000
_cell.angle_alpha   90.00
_cell.angle_beta   90.00
_cell.angle_gamma   90.00
#
_symmetry.space_group_name_H-M   'P 1'
#
loop_
_entity.id
_entity.type
_entity.pdbx_description
1 polymer ?
#
loop_
_entity_poly.entity_id
_entity_poly.type
_entity_poly.pdbx_seq_one_letter_code
_entity_poly.pdbx_strand_id
1 'polypeptide(L)'
;MDVRQRTEEIEHMTFAPWATFSDQSRGRMLPEEQDPIRPVFQRDRDRVLHCKAFRRLKQKTQVFLSPEGDLYRTRLTHTLEVSQIARTIARALRLNEDLTEAISLAHDLGHTPFGHAGERALNELCPDGFKHYMQSLRVVDKLEKDGRGLNLTWEVRNGIVTHTKGTWAATPEGRIVRMADQIAYVNHDIEDAVRAGVLDQATLPKECTAVLGQTKSARITTMINSILANSDGDVKVGAEENEAFLALRDFMYATVYVDKTAKREEQKVDKVIGELYDYYLNHVDRMSNFYIQLAYQEGRERAVTDYISGMSDEFAIRTFEKLFVPRKWHVL
;
A
#
# COMPACT_ATOMS: atom_id res chain seq x y z
N MET A 1 25.39 -25.32 -12.29
CA MET A 1 24.26 -24.78 -11.51
C MET A 1 24.71 -23.49 -10.88
N ASP A 2 24.04 -22.37 -11.20
CA ASP A 2 24.30 -21.08 -10.56
C ASP A 2 23.56 -20.98 -9.21
N VAL A 3 23.79 -19.88 -8.46
CA VAL A 3 23.21 -19.70 -7.13
C VAL A 3 21.68 -19.60 -7.19
N ARG A 4 21.14 -18.95 -8.22
CA ARG A 4 19.69 -18.84 -8.48
C ARG A 4 19.06 -20.23 -8.67
N GLN A 5 19.62 -21.05 -9.56
CA GLN A 5 19.11 -22.41 -9.83
C GLN A 5 19.09 -23.26 -8.56
N ARG A 6 20.14 -23.15 -7.74
CA ARG A 6 20.16 -23.83 -6.44
C ARG A 6 19.07 -23.38 -5.49
N THR A 7 18.76 -22.08 -5.49
CA THR A 7 17.66 -21.54 -4.67
C THR A 7 16.31 -22.03 -5.17
N GLU A 8 16.09 -22.08 -6.49
CA GLU A 8 14.87 -22.61 -7.11
C GLU A 8 14.69 -24.11 -6.81
N GLU A 9 15.76 -24.91 -6.78
CA GLU A 9 15.70 -26.32 -6.33
C GLU A 9 15.29 -26.43 -4.85
N ILE A 10 15.79 -25.56 -3.98
CA ILE A 10 15.40 -25.53 -2.56
C ILE A 10 13.90 -25.18 -2.43
N GLU A 11 13.38 -24.26 -3.25
CA GLU A 11 11.95 -23.98 -3.29
C GLU A 11 11.14 -25.27 -3.55
N HIS A 12 11.51 -26.05 -4.57
CA HIS A 12 10.85 -27.32 -4.88
C HIS A 12 10.95 -28.39 -3.78
N MET A 13 11.99 -28.35 -2.96
CA MET A 13 12.15 -29.26 -1.83
C MET A 13 11.36 -28.87 -0.60
N THR A 14 11.10 -27.56 -0.40
CA THR A 14 10.63 -27.03 0.87
C THR A 14 9.25 -26.40 0.81
N PHE A 15 8.83 -25.87 -0.35
CA PHE A 15 7.53 -25.24 -0.47
C PHE A 15 6.38 -26.24 -0.55
N ALA A 16 5.21 -25.79 -0.19
CA ALA A 16 3.98 -26.53 -0.39
C ALA A 16 3.67 -26.66 -1.90
N PRO A 17 3.02 -27.75 -2.34
CA PRO A 17 2.74 -27.97 -3.77
C PRO A 17 1.88 -26.89 -4.43
N TRP A 18 1.18 -26.09 -3.64
CA TRP A 18 0.32 -24.98 -4.08
C TRP A 18 0.97 -23.60 -3.98
N ALA A 19 2.25 -23.53 -3.59
CA ALA A 19 3.03 -22.32 -3.61
C ALA A 19 3.33 -21.84 -5.04
N THR A 20 3.66 -20.58 -5.19
CA THR A 20 4.16 -20.02 -6.45
C THR A 20 5.68 -20.16 -6.52
N PHE A 21 6.17 -20.98 -7.45
CA PHE A 21 7.59 -21.24 -7.64
C PHE A 21 8.25 -20.19 -8.55
N SER A 22 9.47 -19.78 -8.20
CA SER A 22 10.18 -18.72 -8.94
C SER A 22 10.50 -19.11 -10.39
N ASP A 23 10.85 -20.36 -10.65
CA ASP A 23 11.14 -20.89 -11.99
C ASP A 23 9.87 -21.09 -12.85
N GLN A 24 8.68 -21.05 -12.25
CA GLN A 24 7.38 -21.17 -12.91
C GLN A 24 6.67 -19.84 -13.07
N SER A 25 7.35 -18.71 -12.84
CA SER A 25 6.77 -17.38 -13.03
C SER A 25 6.30 -17.18 -14.47
N ARG A 26 5.15 -16.53 -14.64
CA ARG A 26 4.63 -16.08 -15.95
C ARG A 26 5.53 -15.01 -16.60
N GLY A 27 6.56 -14.57 -15.90
CA GLY A 27 7.57 -13.67 -16.41
C GLY A 27 7.18 -12.18 -16.34
N ARG A 28 7.89 -11.39 -17.12
CA ARG A 28 7.86 -9.94 -17.14
C ARG A 28 7.28 -9.40 -18.44
N MET A 29 6.82 -8.14 -18.44
CA MET A 29 6.33 -7.49 -19.67
C MET A 29 7.45 -7.34 -20.71
N LEU A 30 8.64 -6.96 -20.27
CA LEU A 30 9.82 -6.84 -21.14
C LEU A 30 10.78 -8.00 -20.82
N PRO A 31 11.16 -8.80 -21.82
CA PRO A 31 12.16 -9.85 -21.64
C PRO A 31 13.49 -9.29 -21.11
N GLU A 32 14.12 -10.01 -20.21
CA GLU A 32 15.43 -9.67 -19.68
C GLU A 32 16.21 -10.95 -19.31
N GLU A 33 17.52 -10.84 -19.23
CA GLU A 33 18.37 -11.94 -18.78
C GLU A 33 18.10 -12.27 -17.30
N GLN A 34 18.16 -13.56 -17.01
CA GLN A 34 18.05 -14.05 -15.64
C GLN A 34 19.27 -13.64 -14.81
N ASP A 35 19.03 -13.28 -13.58
CA ASP A 35 20.12 -12.99 -12.63
C ASP A 35 20.77 -14.30 -12.17
N PRO A 36 22.11 -14.43 -12.16
CA PRO A 36 22.76 -15.69 -11.76
C PRO A 36 22.68 -15.99 -10.25
N ILE A 37 22.26 -15.00 -9.44
CA ILE A 37 22.25 -15.10 -7.98
C ILE A 37 20.81 -15.15 -7.44
N ARG A 38 19.93 -14.28 -7.94
CA ARG A 38 18.60 -14.03 -7.37
C ARG A 38 17.49 -14.60 -8.23
N PRO A 39 16.57 -15.41 -7.67
CA PRO A 39 15.30 -15.75 -8.29
C PRO A 39 14.48 -14.51 -8.66
N VAL A 40 13.50 -14.68 -9.52
CA VAL A 40 12.75 -13.56 -10.12
C VAL A 40 12.04 -12.68 -9.07
N PHE A 41 11.49 -13.28 -8.01
CA PHE A 41 10.76 -12.53 -6.98
C PHE A 41 11.69 -11.77 -6.03
N GLN A 42 12.89 -12.28 -5.75
CA GLN A 42 13.92 -11.52 -5.05
C GLN A 42 14.34 -10.26 -5.83
N ARG A 43 14.50 -10.39 -7.16
CA ARG A 43 14.78 -9.23 -7.99
C ARG A 43 13.67 -8.20 -7.95
N ASP A 44 12.41 -8.64 -7.90
CA ASP A 44 11.26 -7.74 -7.83
C ASP A 44 11.22 -7.01 -6.49
N ARG A 45 11.41 -7.70 -5.37
CA ARG A 45 11.55 -7.10 -4.04
C ARG A 45 12.63 -6.02 -4.03
N ASP A 46 13.81 -6.33 -4.54
CA ASP A 46 14.94 -5.39 -4.58
C ASP A 46 14.61 -4.16 -5.44
N ARG A 47 13.95 -4.33 -6.59
CA ARG A 47 13.50 -3.23 -7.44
C ARG A 47 12.52 -2.29 -6.73
N VAL A 48 11.59 -2.86 -5.97
CA VAL A 48 10.63 -2.10 -5.17
C VAL A 48 11.34 -1.31 -4.07
N LEU A 49 12.20 -1.95 -3.28
CA LEU A 49 12.95 -1.32 -2.19
C LEU A 49 13.78 -0.12 -2.66
N HIS A 50 14.36 -0.22 -3.87
CA HIS A 50 15.21 0.83 -4.41
C HIS A 50 14.46 1.89 -5.24
N CYS A 51 13.15 1.79 -5.43
CA CYS A 51 12.39 2.77 -6.20
C CYS A 51 12.13 4.08 -5.42
N LYS A 52 11.83 5.15 -6.16
CA LYS A 52 11.56 6.47 -5.57
C LYS A 52 10.24 6.48 -4.79
N ALA A 53 9.22 5.79 -5.30
CA ALA A 53 7.89 5.72 -4.69
C ALA A 53 7.96 5.07 -3.30
N PHE A 54 8.72 3.98 -3.12
CA PHE A 54 8.89 3.32 -1.83
C PHE A 54 9.50 4.28 -0.78
N ARG A 55 10.53 5.04 -1.14
CA ARG A 55 11.13 6.03 -0.23
C ARG A 55 10.18 7.14 0.17
N ARG A 56 9.20 7.50 -0.69
CA ARG A 56 8.19 8.54 -0.39
C ARG A 56 7.16 8.08 0.63
N LEU A 57 6.95 6.77 0.82
CA LEU A 57 6.01 6.24 1.81
C LEU A 57 6.34 6.70 3.24
N LYS A 58 7.60 7.03 3.54
CA LYS A 58 8.02 7.58 4.85
C LYS A 58 7.36 8.91 5.21
N GLN A 59 6.86 9.65 4.23
CA GLN A 59 6.25 10.97 4.38
C GLN A 59 4.83 11.02 3.80
N LYS A 60 4.12 9.90 3.83
CA LYS A 60 2.69 9.79 3.49
C LYS A 60 1.92 9.30 4.72
N THR A 61 0.84 9.98 5.01
CA THR A 61 -0.09 9.63 6.10
C THR A 61 -0.69 8.25 5.89
N GLN A 62 -0.84 7.50 6.99
CA GLN A 62 -1.59 6.23 6.99
C GLN A 62 -3.07 6.48 7.29
N VAL A 63 -3.42 6.98 8.47
CA VAL A 63 -4.81 7.17 8.92
C VAL A 63 -5.09 8.62 9.29
N PHE A 64 -4.35 9.19 10.23
CA PHE A 64 -4.56 10.54 10.71
C PHE A 64 -3.60 11.52 10.04
N LEU A 65 -4.15 12.64 9.55
CA LEU A 65 -3.36 13.70 8.90
C LEU A 65 -2.37 14.31 9.88
N SER A 66 -1.08 14.01 9.67
CA SER A 66 0.07 14.60 10.37
C SER A 66 -0.21 14.99 11.83
N PRO A 67 -0.54 14.04 12.73
CA PRO A 67 -0.62 14.38 14.13
C PRO A 67 0.75 14.89 14.59
N GLU A 68 0.77 15.89 15.47
CA GLU A 68 2.03 16.31 16.11
C GLU A 68 2.62 15.13 16.88
N GLY A 69 3.85 14.74 16.53
CA GLY A 69 4.60 13.67 17.18
C GLY A 69 5.25 12.69 16.20
N ASP A 70 6.31 12.04 16.66
CA ASP A 70 7.15 11.12 15.87
C ASP A 70 6.75 9.64 16.02
N LEU A 71 5.68 9.34 16.79
CA LEU A 71 5.23 7.98 17.10
C LEU A 71 4.08 7.47 16.22
N TYR A 72 3.51 8.32 15.36
CA TYR A 72 2.44 7.91 14.45
C TYR A 72 2.96 7.17 13.24
N ARG A 73 2.14 6.25 12.73
CA ARG A 73 2.50 5.44 11.59
C ARG A 73 2.49 6.22 10.30
N THR A 74 3.56 6.05 9.54
CA THR A 74 3.61 6.41 8.12
C THR A 74 3.23 5.20 7.27
N ARG A 75 2.94 5.40 5.97
CA ARG A 75 2.72 4.29 5.05
C ARG A 75 3.92 3.35 4.95
N LEU A 76 5.14 3.84 5.12
CA LEU A 76 6.31 2.98 5.14
C LEU A 76 6.29 1.99 6.31
N THR A 77 5.99 2.47 7.53
CA THR A 77 5.94 1.59 8.70
C THR A 77 4.78 0.61 8.60
N HIS A 78 3.59 1.04 8.12
CA HIS A 78 2.48 0.15 7.81
C HIS A 78 2.89 -0.94 6.80
N THR A 79 3.49 -0.56 5.68
CA THR A 79 3.95 -1.50 4.64
C THR A 79 4.91 -2.56 5.20
N LEU A 80 5.82 -2.18 6.11
CA LEU A 80 6.73 -3.11 6.78
C LEU A 80 5.99 -4.05 7.74
N GLU A 81 4.99 -3.54 8.47
CA GLU A 81 4.16 -4.34 9.38
C GLU A 81 3.29 -5.34 8.59
N VAL A 82 2.71 -4.93 7.44
CA VAL A 82 2.02 -5.84 6.51
C VAL A 82 2.96 -6.92 6.02
N SER A 83 4.16 -6.56 5.58
CA SER A 83 5.17 -7.52 5.13
C SER A 83 5.57 -8.51 6.22
N GLN A 84 5.72 -8.05 7.46
CA GLN A 84 6.04 -8.92 8.60
C GLN A 84 4.92 -9.95 8.85
N ILE A 85 3.65 -9.53 8.88
CA ILE A 85 2.51 -10.43 9.08
C ILE A 85 2.39 -11.42 7.91
N ALA A 86 2.42 -10.91 6.68
CA ALA A 86 2.28 -11.72 5.47
C ALA A 86 3.37 -12.79 5.36
N ARG A 87 4.63 -12.43 5.59
CA ARG A 87 5.75 -13.37 5.56
C ARG A 87 5.69 -14.41 6.68
N THR A 88 5.19 -14.05 7.86
CA THR A 88 4.96 -15.01 8.95
C THR A 88 3.98 -16.09 8.51
N ILE A 89 2.88 -15.70 7.86
CA ILE A 89 1.87 -16.63 7.33
C ILE A 89 2.47 -17.48 6.18
N ALA A 90 3.11 -16.82 5.21
CA ALA A 90 3.70 -17.50 4.05
C ALA A 90 4.72 -18.56 4.46
N ARG A 91 5.63 -18.22 5.39
CA ARG A 91 6.62 -19.17 5.94
C ARG A 91 5.96 -20.38 6.62
N ALA A 92 4.96 -20.13 7.46
CA ALA A 92 4.26 -21.20 8.18
C ALA A 92 3.49 -22.14 7.23
N LEU A 93 2.93 -21.60 6.14
CA LEU A 93 2.25 -22.38 5.10
C LEU A 93 3.21 -22.94 4.03
N ARG A 94 4.53 -22.71 4.16
CA ARG A 94 5.57 -23.08 3.20
C ARG A 94 5.30 -22.53 1.79
N LEU A 95 4.88 -21.27 1.71
CA LEU A 95 4.69 -20.53 0.47
C LEU A 95 5.90 -19.63 0.18
N ASN A 96 5.92 -18.97 -0.96
CA ASN A 96 7.03 -18.14 -1.41
C ASN A 96 7.10 -16.82 -0.64
N GLU A 97 8.04 -16.72 0.31
CA GLU A 97 8.23 -15.49 1.11
C GLU A 97 8.75 -14.32 0.27
N ASP A 98 9.59 -14.54 -0.73
CA ASP A 98 10.13 -13.48 -1.57
C ASP A 98 9.04 -12.83 -2.42
N LEU A 99 8.12 -13.65 -2.98
CA LEU A 99 6.93 -13.12 -3.68
C LEU A 99 6.02 -12.37 -2.74
N THR A 100 5.74 -12.92 -1.55
CA THR A 100 4.92 -12.30 -0.52
C THR A 100 5.49 -10.94 -0.11
N GLU A 101 6.79 -10.85 0.12
CA GLU A 101 7.48 -9.61 0.46
C GLU A 101 7.43 -8.59 -0.67
N ALA A 102 7.71 -9.01 -1.91
CA ALA A 102 7.68 -8.14 -3.07
C ALA A 102 6.29 -7.49 -3.27
N ILE A 103 5.21 -8.26 -3.13
CA ILE A 103 3.84 -7.76 -3.20
C ILE A 103 3.56 -6.81 -2.04
N SER A 104 3.91 -7.21 -0.80
CA SER A 104 3.66 -6.40 0.39
C SER A 104 4.34 -5.04 0.32
N LEU A 105 5.60 -4.98 -0.14
CA LEU A 105 6.33 -3.71 -0.27
C LEU A 105 5.80 -2.82 -1.39
N ALA A 106 5.12 -3.40 -2.38
CA ALA A 106 4.67 -2.69 -3.57
C ALA A 106 3.20 -2.27 -3.54
N HIS A 107 2.36 -2.86 -2.67
CA HIS A 107 0.90 -2.71 -2.75
C HIS A 107 0.43 -1.25 -2.68
N ASP A 108 1.05 -0.42 -1.84
CA ASP A 108 0.65 0.95 -1.52
C ASP A 108 1.47 2.05 -2.21
N LEU A 109 2.33 1.72 -3.19
CA LEU A 109 3.21 2.69 -3.87
C LEU A 109 2.46 3.82 -4.58
N GLY A 110 1.23 3.58 -4.99
CA GLY A 110 0.37 4.53 -5.71
C GLY A 110 -0.52 5.38 -4.81
N HIS A 111 -0.43 5.27 -3.49
CA HIS A 111 -1.24 6.10 -2.61
C HIS A 111 -0.92 7.59 -2.77
N THR A 112 -1.96 8.42 -2.64
CA THR A 112 -1.88 9.88 -2.73
C THR A 112 -1.27 10.48 -1.45
N PRO A 113 -0.81 11.74 -1.48
CA PRO A 113 -0.66 12.50 -0.25
C PRO A 113 -2.00 12.55 0.51
N PHE A 114 -1.94 12.61 1.83
CA PHE A 114 -3.10 12.66 2.73
C PHE A 114 -4.00 11.41 2.71
N GLY A 115 -3.46 10.26 2.33
CA GLY A 115 -4.14 8.97 2.41
C GLY A 115 -5.47 8.93 1.65
N HIS A 116 -6.52 8.41 2.30
CA HIS A 116 -7.84 8.27 1.67
C HIS A 116 -8.54 9.61 1.37
N ALA A 117 -8.23 10.69 2.10
CA ALA A 117 -8.77 12.01 1.79
C ALA A 117 -8.25 12.50 0.42
N GLY A 118 -6.94 12.40 0.20
CA GLY A 118 -6.35 12.72 -1.11
C GLY A 118 -6.83 11.81 -2.24
N GLU A 119 -7.05 10.51 -1.95
CA GLU A 119 -7.62 9.57 -2.93
C GLU A 119 -9.03 9.99 -3.36
N ARG A 120 -9.90 10.37 -2.43
CA ARG A 120 -11.24 10.90 -2.74
C ARG A 120 -11.15 12.15 -3.61
N ALA A 121 -10.34 13.12 -3.20
CA ALA A 121 -10.19 14.37 -3.94
C ALA A 121 -9.70 14.12 -5.38
N LEU A 122 -8.66 13.31 -5.58
CA LEU A 122 -8.19 12.97 -6.94
C LEU A 122 -9.20 12.13 -7.73
N ASN A 123 -9.98 11.26 -7.07
CA ASN A 123 -11.01 10.48 -7.76
C ASN A 123 -12.15 11.35 -8.29
N GLU A 124 -12.47 12.46 -7.64
CA GLU A 124 -13.47 13.43 -8.09
C GLU A 124 -12.93 14.33 -9.22
N LEU A 125 -11.66 14.67 -9.19
CA LEU A 125 -11.02 15.59 -10.14
C LEU A 125 -10.57 14.89 -11.43
N CYS A 126 -10.15 13.64 -11.34
CA CYS A 126 -9.66 12.89 -12.50
C CYS A 126 -10.83 12.35 -13.32
N PRO A 127 -10.96 12.68 -14.64
CA PRO A 127 -12.07 12.20 -15.49
C PRO A 127 -12.22 10.68 -15.51
N ASP A 128 -11.10 9.95 -15.48
CA ASP A 128 -11.07 8.48 -15.46
C ASP A 128 -11.23 7.88 -14.04
N GLY A 129 -11.40 8.74 -13.03
CA GLY A 129 -11.36 8.37 -11.64
C GLY A 129 -9.93 8.01 -11.16
N PHE A 130 -9.82 7.76 -9.85
CA PHE A 130 -8.55 7.40 -9.23
C PHE A 130 -8.74 6.29 -8.20
N LYS A 131 -7.88 5.28 -8.24
CA LYS A 131 -7.80 4.21 -7.23
C LYS A 131 -6.33 3.91 -6.96
N HIS A 132 -5.94 3.93 -5.68
CA HIS A 132 -4.55 3.77 -5.27
C HIS A 132 -3.92 2.46 -5.78
N TYR A 133 -4.64 1.33 -5.77
CA TYR A 133 -4.13 0.04 -6.25
C TYR A 133 -3.86 0.03 -7.76
N MET A 134 -4.70 0.71 -8.56
CA MET A 134 -4.43 0.89 -9.99
C MET A 134 -3.25 1.84 -10.21
N GLN A 135 -3.15 2.87 -9.38
CA GLN A 135 -2.01 3.78 -9.40
C GLN A 135 -0.72 3.09 -8.94
N SER A 136 -0.78 2.17 -7.96
CA SER A 136 0.38 1.35 -7.56
C SER A 136 0.91 0.52 -8.73
N LEU A 137 0.01 -0.12 -9.49
CA LEU A 137 0.38 -0.83 -10.71
C LEU A 137 1.01 0.14 -11.74
N ARG A 138 0.41 1.31 -11.95
CA ARG A 138 0.92 2.32 -12.88
C ARG A 138 2.29 2.86 -12.47
N VAL A 139 2.53 3.03 -11.17
CA VAL A 139 3.84 3.43 -10.63
C VAL A 139 4.91 2.42 -11.03
N VAL A 140 4.67 1.13 -10.80
CA VAL A 140 5.66 0.09 -11.08
C VAL A 140 5.80 -0.24 -12.57
N ASP A 141 4.74 -0.08 -13.35
CA ASP A 141 4.77 -0.38 -14.77
C ASP A 141 5.31 0.78 -15.61
N LYS A 142 5.11 2.04 -15.16
CA LYS A 142 5.36 3.20 -16.00
C LYS A 142 6.10 4.36 -15.33
N LEU A 143 5.68 4.80 -14.12
CA LEU A 143 6.16 6.08 -13.59
C LEU A 143 7.59 6.03 -13.02
N GLU A 144 8.01 4.89 -12.51
CA GLU A 144 9.37 4.72 -12.02
C GLU A 144 10.40 4.70 -13.15
N LYS A 145 11.66 5.01 -12.81
CA LYS A 145 12.79 5.06 -13.76
C LYS A 145 12.53 5.92 -14.98
N ASP A 146 11.86 7.07 -14.77
CA ASP A 146 11.60 8.08 -15.80
C ASP A 146 10.89 7.48 -17.03
N GLY A 147 9.81 6.75 -16.81
CA GLY A 147 8.94 6.18 -17.82
C GLY A 147 9.21 4.72 -18.20
N ARG A 148 10.29 4.10 -17.70
CA ARG A 148 10.64 2.72 -18.03
C ARG A 148 9.96 1.68 -17.14
N GLY A 149 9.44 2.09 -15.97
CA GLY A 149 8.89 1.22 -14.96
C GLY A 149 9.93 0.31 -14.28
N LEU A 150 9.46 -0.55 -13.41
CA LEU A 150 10.30 -1.53 -12.69
C LEU A 150 10.40 -2.87 -13.42
N ASN A 151 9.54 -3.13 -14.40
CA ASN A 151 9.44 -4.40 -15.11
C ASN A 151 9.31 -5.59 -14.14
N LEU A 152 8.30 -5.53 -13.27
CA LEU A 152 8.02 -6.59 -12.29
C LEU A 152 7.36 -7.81 -12.96
N THR A 153 7.44 -8.95 -12.30
CA THR A 153 6.77 -10.18 -12.75
C THR A 153 5.26 -10.03 -12.70
N TRP A 154 4.56 -10.86 -13.48
CA TRP A 154 3.11 -10.88 -13.53
C TRP A 154 2.48 -11.13 -12.15
N GLU A 155 3.08 -12.01 -11.35
CA GLU A 155 2.60 -12.39 -10.01
C GLU A 155 2.61 -11.20 -9.05
N VAL A 156 3.69 -10.44 -9.02
CA VAL A 156 3.78 -9.23 -8.18
C VAL A 156 2.77 -8.18 -8.64
N ARG A 157 2.66 -7.95 -9.95
CA ARG A 157 1.69 -7.01 -10.54
C ARG A 157 0.25 -7.41 -10.23
N ASN A 158 -0.07 -8.70 -10.34
CA ASN A 158 -1.38 -9.25 -9.97
C ASN A 158 -1.66 -9.03 -8.48
N GLY A 159 -0.71 -9.34 -7.60
CA GLY A 159 -0.84 -9.10 -6.16
C GLY A 159 -1.09 -7.63 -5.84
N ILE A 160 -0.38 -6.69 -6.48
CA ILE A 160 -0.57 -5.25 -6.31
C ILE A 160 -2.01 -4.84 -6.64
N VAL A 161 -2.54 -5.23 -7.78
CA VAL A 161 -3.84 -4.74 -8.24
C VAL A 161 -5.02 -5.39 -7.52
N THR A 162 -4.81 -6.53 -6.88
CA THR A 162 -5.86 -7.31 -6.20
C THR A 162 -5.80 -7.30 -4.67
N HIS A 163 -4.92 -6.47 -4.07
CA HIS A 163 -4.79 -6.44 -2.61
C HIS A 163 -5.99 -5.83 -1.89
N THR A 164 -6.85 -5.09 -2.61
CA THR A 164 -8.05 -4.47 -2.05
C THR A 164 -9.32 -5.31 -2.27
N LYS A 165 -10.50 -4.66 -2.24
CA LYS A 165 -11.81 -5.29 -2.52
C LYS A 165 -11.92 -5.72 -3.98
N GLY A 166 -12.75 -6.73 -4.23
CA GLY A 166 -13.00 -7.26 -5.58
C GLY A 166 -12.34 -8.60 -5.83
N THR A 167 -11.78 -8.80 -7.00
CA THR A 167 -11.15 -10.07 -7.42
C THR A 167 -10.00 -10.44 -6.49
N TRP A 168 -9.93 -11.72 -6.11
CA TRP A 168 -8.80 -12.27 -5.37
C TRP A 168 -7.57 -12.42 -6.25
N ALA A 169 -6.39 -12.32 -5.62
CA ALA A 169 -5.15 -12.63 -6.29
C ALA A 169 -5.13 -14.06 -6.81
N ALA A 170 -4.48 -14.26 -7.95
CA ALA A 170 -4.34 -15.59 -8.55
C ALA A 170 -3.38 -16.47 -7.75
N THR A 171 -2.41 -15.85 -7.05
CA THR A 171 -1.42 -16.55 -6.23
C THR A 171 -1.84 -16.56 -4.75
N PRO A 172 -1.54 -17.66 -4.01
CA PRO A 172 -1.81 -17.72 -2.58
C PRO A 172 -1.06 -16.62 -1.81
N GLU A 173 0.15 -16.28 -2.23
CA GLU A 173 0.96 -15.20 -1.63
C GLU A 173 0.25 -13.84 -1.74
N GLY A 174 -0.32 -13.52 -2.90
CA GLY A 174 -1.10 -12.30 -3.08
C GLY A 174 -2.38 -12.27 -2.22
N ARG A 175 -3.02 -13.44 -1.99
CA ARG A 175 -4.17 -13.56 -1.08
C ARG A 175 -3.76 -13.31 0.37
N ILE A 176 -2.60 -13.85 0.78
CA ILE A 176 -2.04 -13.59 2.11
C ILE A 176 -1.78 -12.11 2.31
N VAL A 177 -1.19 -11.41 1.34
CA VAL A 177 -0.90 -9.98 1.45
C VAL A 177 -2.19 -9.18 1.67
N ARG A 178 -3.26 -9.48 0.93
CA ARG A 178 -4.56 -8.82 1.14
C ARG A 178 -5.12 -9.06 2.55
N MET A 179 -5.00 -10.25 3.10
CA MET A 179 -5.44 -10.54 4.47
C MET A 179 -4.54 -9.87 5.49
N ALA A 180 -3.23 -9.90 5.30
CA ALA A 180 -2.25 -9.28 6.18
C ALA A 180 -2.42 -7.76 6.23
N ASP A 181 -2.70 -7.11 5.09
CA ASP A 181 -3.01 -5.69 5.03
C ASP A 181 -4.24 -5.36 5.89
N GLN A 182 -5.33 -6.12 5.77
CA GLN A 182 -6.54 -5.94 6.58
C GLN A 182 -6.26 -6.14 8.08
N ILE A 183 -5.54 -7.21 8.45
CA ILE A 183 -5.15 -7.48 9.83
C ILE A 183 -4.29 -6.34 10.37
N ALA A 184 -3.34 -5.86 9.59
CA ALA A 184 -2.46 -4.77 9.95
C ALA A 184 -3.25 -3.48 10.18
N TYR A 185 -3.99 -2.98 9.17
CA TYR A 185 -4.62 -1.67 9.29
C TYR A 185 -5.64 -1.60 10.43
N VAL A 186 -6.52 -2.62 10.62
CA VAL A 186 -7.51 -2.60 11.71
C VAL A 186 -6.81 -2.50 13.08
N ASN A 187 -5.75 -3.29 13.30
CA ASN A 187 -5.05 -3.31 14.58
C ASN A 187 -4.20 -2.06 14.82
N HIS A 188 -3.64 -1.50 13.76
CA HIS A 188 -2.84 -0.27 13.82
C HIS A 188 -3.72 0.96 14.05
N ASP A 189 -4.84 1.02 13.36
CA ASP A 189 -5.79 2.13 13.47
C ASP A 189 -6.43 2.19 14.85
N ILE A 190 -6.71 1.03 15.49
CA ILE A 190 -7.12 0.99 16.90
C ILE A 190 -6.05 1.63 17.79
N GLU A 191 -4.79 1.24 17.64
CA GLU A 191 -3.70 1.77 18.47
C GLU A 191 -3.49 3.27 18.27
N ASP A 192 -3.51 3.73 17.03
CA ASP A 192 -3.34 5.14 16.69
C ASP A 192 -4.56 5.98 17.12
N ALA A 193 -5.79 5.44 17.01
CA ALA A 193 -7.01 6.10 17.49
C ALA A 193 -7.05 6.24 19.02
N VAL A 194 -6.59 5.23 19.75
CA VAL A 194 -6.46 5.28 21.22
C VAL A 194 -5.41 6.33 21.61
N ARG A 195 -4.26 6.36 20.93
CA ARG A 195 -3.21 7.36 21.17
C ARG A 195 -3.67 8.78 20.86
N ALA A 196 -4.49 8.96 19.82
CA ALA A 196 -5.07 10.25 19.45
C ALA A 196 -6.24 10.67 20.37
N GLY A 197 -6.67 9.84 21.32
CA GLY A 197 -7.82 10.11 22.18
C GLY A 197 -9.18 10.08 21.45
N VAL A 198 -9.23 9.53 20.24
CA VAL A 198 -10.45 9.37 19.42
C VAL A 198 -11.22 8.12 19.83
N LEU A 199 -10.53 7.11 20.34
CA LEU A 199 -11.08 5.82 20.77
C LEU A 199 -10.61 5.48 22.18
N ASP A 200 -11.53 5.01 23.02
CA ASP A 200 -11.18 4.31 24.26
C ASP A 200 -11.13 2.80 23.99
N GLN A 201 -10.02 2.16 24.31
CA GLN A 201 -9.85 0.72 24.12
C GLN A 201 -10.94 -0.11 24.85
N ALA A 202 -11.48 0.41 25.96
CA ALA A 202 -12.56 -0.23 26.72
C ALA A 202 -13.89 -0.28 25.94
N THR A 203 -14.06 0.54 24.89
CA THR A 203 -15.28 0.59 24.07
C THR A 203 -15.26 -0.41 22.91
N LEU A 204 -14.16 -1.12 22.68
CA LEU A 204 -14.12 -2.19 21.67
C LEU A 204 -15.20 -3.23 21.95
N PRO A 205 -15.90 -3.74 20.91
CA PRO A 205 -16.97 -4.74 21.10
C PRO A 205 -16.45 -5.97 21.85
N LYS A 206 -17.10 -6.29 22.95
CA LYS A 206 -16.68 -7.39 23.86
C LYS A 206 -16.72 -8.74 23.16
N GLU A 207 -17.72 -8.96 22.33
CA GLU A 207 -17.88 -10.15 21.49
C GLU A 207 -16.69 -10.32 20.53
N CYS A 208 -16.22 -9.26 19.89
CA CYS A 208 -15.05 -9.32 19.01
C CYS A 208 -13.77 -9.59 19.81
N THR A 209 -13.58 -8.90 20.94
CA THR A 209 -12.37 -9.06 21.76
C THR A 209 -12.33 -10.38 22.53
N ALA A 210 -13.47 -11.02 22.78
CA ALA A 210 -13.53 -12.37 23.36
C ALA A 210 -12.97 -13.43 22.38
N VAL A 211 -13.26 -13.30 21.09
CA VAL A 211 -12.77 -14.21 20.04
C VAL A 211 -11.34 -13.87 19.63
N LEU A 212 -11.08 -12.60 19.29
CA LEU A 212 -9.83 -12.18 18.69
C LEU A 212 -8.71 -11.89 19.70
N GLY A 213 -9.07 -11.54 20.94
CA GLY A 213 -8.14 -11.15 22.00
C GLY A 213 -8.18 -9.66 22.34
N GLN A 214 -7.76 -9.35 23.57
CA GLN A 214 -7.84 -8.01 24.14
C GLN A 214 -6.72 -7.07 23.66
N THR A 215 -5.56 -7.60 23.32
CA THR A 215 -4.39 -6.82 22.91
C THR A 215 -4.17 -6.90 21.41
N LYS A 216 -3.45 -5.92 20.83
CA LYS A 216 -3.02 -5.93 19.44
C LYS A 216 -2.31 -7.24 19.09
N SER A 217 -1.33 -7.64 19.92
CA SER A 217 -0.57 -8.88 19.69
C SER A 217 -1.46 -10.13 19.70
N ALA A 218 -2.41 -10.22 20.66
CA ALA A 218 -3.33 -11.34 20.73
C ALA A 218 -4.22 -11.40 19.46
N ARG A 219 -4.81 -10.28 19.03
CA ARG A 219 -5.66 -10.23 17.84
C ARG A 219 -4.92 -10.64 16.56
N ILE A 220 -3.69 -10.13 16.38
CA ILE A 220 -2.85 -10.51 15.22
C ILE A 220 -2.52 -12.01 15.28
N THR A 221 -2.12 -12.53 16.44
CA THR A 221 -1.78 -13.94 16.62
C THR A 221 -2.99 -14.84 16.38
N THR A 222 -4.17 -14.49 16.87
CA THR A 222 -5.41 -15.24 16.65
C THR A 222 -5.74 -15.30 15.15
N MET A 223 -5.66 -14.19 14.43
CA MET A 223 -5.92 -14.18 12.99
C MET A 223 -4.90 -15.00 12.21
N ILE A 224 -3.60 -14.91 12.54
CA ILE A 224 -2.57 -15.75 11.92
C ILE A 224 -2.87 -17.24 12.18
N ASN A 225 -3.13 -17.64 13.43
CA ASN A 225 -3.42 -19.03 13.77
C ASN A 225 -4.68 -19.52 13.05
N SER A 226 -5.73 -18.70 12.96
CA SER A 226 -6.93 -19.04 12.20
C SER A 226 -6.65 -19.28 10.72
N ILE A 227 -5.83 -18.43 10.09
CA ILE A 227 -5.40 -18.64 8.70
C ILE A 227 -4.62 -19.96 8.58
N LEU A 228 -3.66 -20.23 9.47
CA LEU A 228 -2.85 -21.45 9.41
C LEU A 228 -3.68 -22.72 9.58
N ALA A 229 -4.68 -22.70 10.46
CA ALA A 229 -5.52 -23.86 10.74
C ALA A 229 -6.54 -24.16 9.61
N ASN A 230 -6.91 -23.16 8.82
CA ASN A 230 -7.97 -23.29 7.82
C ASN A 230 -7.47 -23.27 6.37
N SER A 231 -6.15 -23.11 6.15
CA SER A 231 -5.54 -23.04 4.80
C SER A 231 -4.96 -24.39 4.39
N ASP A 232 -5.56 -24.98 3.36
CA ASP A 232 -5.08 -26.20 2.70
C ASP A 232 -5.41 -26.09 1.19
N GLY A 233 -4.37 -25.92 0.37
CA GLY A 233 -4.51 -25.65 -1.07
C GLY A 233 -5.12 -24.29 -1.42
N ASP A 234 -5.66 -23.56 -0.45
CA ASP A 234 -6.16 -22.18 -0.59
C ASP A 234 -6.03 -21.44 0.75
N VAL A 235 -5.92 -20.11 0.71
CA VAL A 235 -5.78 -19.26 1.91
C VAL A 235 -7.16 -18.91 2.44
N LYS A 236 -7.45 -19.29 3.69
CA LYS A 236 -8.74 -19.12 4.35
C LYS A 236 -8.59 -18.72 5.81
N VAL A 237 -9.57 -17.97 6.31
CA VAL A 237 -9.76 -17.67 7.75
C VAL A 237 -10.90 -18.53 8.28
N GLY A 238 -10.84 -18.96 9.53
CA GLY A 238 -11.94 -19.62 10.21
C GLY A 238 -13.20 -18.73 10.28
N ALA A 239 -14.37 -19.34 10.24
CA ALA A 239 -15.62 -18.59 10.15
C ALA A 239 -15.84 -17.67 11.36
N GLU A 240 -15.58 -18.16 12.57
CA GLU A 240 -15.78 -17.41 13.82
C GLU A 240 -14.84 -16.20 13.91
N GLU A 241 -13.54 -16.39 13.66
CA GLU A 241 -12.56 -15.30 13.70
C GLU A 241 -12.80 -14.29 12.58
N ASN A 242 -13.21 -14.76 11.40
CA ASN A 242 -13.54 -13.88 10.28
C ASN A 242 -14.76 -13.00 10.59
N GLU A 243 -15.83 -13.57 11.18
CA GLU A 243 -17.02 -12.81 11.60
C GLU A 243 -16.66 -11.76 12.65
N ALA A 244 -15.95 -12.16 13.70
CA ALA A 244 -15.49 -11.25 14.74
C ALA A 244 -14.58 -10.13 14.19
N PHE A 245 -13.69 -10.47 13.24
CA PHE A 245 -12.81 -9.49 12.62
C PHE A 245 -13.56 -8.50 11.72
N LEU A 246 -14.55 -8.97 10.95
CA LEU A 246 -15.38 -8.09 10.12
C LEU A 246 -16.24 -7.17 11.00
N ALA A 247 -16.81 -7.67 12.11
CA ALA A 247 -17.56 -6.84 13.06
C ALA A 247 -16.66 -5.78 13.72
N LEU A 248 -15.44 -6.13 14.11
CA LEU A 248 -14.45 -5.18 14.64
C LEU A 248 -14.09 -4.10 13.62
N ARG A 249 -13.86 -4.47 12.37
CA ARG A 249 -13.59 -3.54 11.27
C ARG A 249 -14.77 -2.58 11.06
N ASP A 250 -15.99 -3.11 11.02
CA ASP A 250 -17.21 -2.30 10.81
C ASP A 250 -17.45 -1.35 11.99
N PHE A 251 -17.11 -1.74 13.21
CA PHE A 251 -17.08 -0.86 14.38
C PHE A 251 -16.08 0.30 14.16
N MET A 252 -14.86 0.03 13.66
CA MET A 252 -13.89 1.07 13.37
C MET A 252 -14.40 2.05 12.30
N TYR A 253 -15.10 1.55 11.27
CA TYR A 253 -15.74 2.41 10.27
C TYR A 253 -16.83 3.30 10.86
N ALA A 254 -17.61 2.78 11.79
CA ALA A 254 -18.71 3.53 12.41
C ALA A 254 -18.25 4.55 13.46
N THR A 255 -17.07 4.38 14.04
CA THR A 255 -16.59 5.22 15.16
C THR A 255 -15.39 6.09 14.81
N VAL A 256 -14.31 5.50 14.36
CA VAL A 256 -13.01 6.18 14.17
C VAL A 256 -12.97 6.96 12.86
N TYR A 257 -13.34 6.32 11.75
CA TYR A 257 -13.20 6.93 10.42
C TYR A 257 -14.27 7.98 10.10
N VAL A 258 -15.27 8.15 10.95
CA VAL A 258 -16.30 9.22 10.84
C VAL A 258 -16.15 10.30 11.89
N ASP A 259 -15.12 10.23 12.75
CA ASP A 259 -14.89 11.21 13.81
C ASP A 259 -14.77 12.63 13.25
N LYS A 260 -15.50 13.57 13.88
CA LYS A 260 -15.59 14.97 13.41
C LYS A 260 -14.27 15.73 13.50
N THR A 261 -13.41 15.38 14.48
CA THR A 261 -12.12 16.03 14.68
C THR A 261 -11.14 15.64 13.56
N ALA A 262 -11.08 14.36 13.25
CA ALA A 262 -10.31 13.87 12.11
C ALA A 262 -10.84 14.44 10.77
N LYS A 263 -12.16 14.48 10.60
CA LYS A 263 -12.83 15.00 9.39
C LYS A 263 -12.59 16.49 9.14
N ARG A 264 -12.44 17.30 10.18
CA ARG A 264 -12.20 18.73 10.02
C ARG A 264 -10.90 19.06 9.27
N GLU A 265 -9.84 18.32 9.56
CA GLU A 265 -8.57 18.49 8.84
C GLU A 265 -8.63 17.86 7.44
N GLU A 266 -9.35 16.76 7.26
CA GLU A 266 -9.57 16.16 5.94
C GLU A 266 -10.26 17.08 4.95
N GLN A 267 -11.21 17.93 5.40
CA GLN A 267 -11.89 18.93 4.53
C GLN A 267 -10.90 19.94 3.92
N LYS A 268 -9.78 20.20 4.58
CA LYS A 268 -8.73 21.08 4.01
C LYS A 268 -7.99 20.41 2.85
N VAL A 269 -7.93 19.09 2.84
CA VAL A 269 -7.25 18.32 1.79
C VAL A 269 -7.91 18.51 0.44
N ASP A 270 -9.25 18.52 0.39
CA ASP A 270 -10.00 18.72 -0.86
C ASP A 270 -9.60 20.05 -1.52
N LYS A 271 -9.44 21.11 -0.69
CA LYS A 271 -8.97 22.39 -1.18
C LYS A 271 -7.51 22.34 -1.65
N VAL A 272 -6.61 21.77 -0.85
CA VAL A 272 -5.18 21.68 -1.21
C VAL A 272 -4.98 20.92 -2.51
N ILE A 273 -5.62 19.75 -2.63
CA ILE A 273 -5.51 18.92 -3.83
C ILE A 273 -6.17 19.59 -5.03
N GLY A 274 -7.37 20.18 -4.85
CA GLY A 274 -8.10 20.89 -5.92
C GLY A 274 -7.29 22.06 -6.50
N GLU A 275 -6.78 22.94 -5.66
CA GLU A 275 -5.98 24.10 -6.09
C GLU A 275 -4.67 23.68 -6.78
N LEU A 276 -4.00 22.63 -6.27
CA LEU A 276 -2.81 22.08 -6.92
C LEU A 276 -3.16 21.45 -8.27
N TYR A 277 -4.29 20.73 -8.37
CA TYR A 277 -4.74 20.10 -9.60
C TYR A 277 -5.03 21.16 -10.67
N ASP A 278 -5.84 22.16 -10.35
CA ASP A 278 -6.18 23.27 -11.25
C ASP A 278 -4.95 24.04 -11.69
N TYR A 279 -4.03 24.32 -10.75
CA TYR A 279 -2.79 25.00 -11.07
C TYR A 279 -1.96 24.23 -12.10
N TYR A 280 -1.70 22.94 -11.87
CA TYR A 280 -0.87 22.14 -12.78
C TYR A 280 -1.57 21.81 -14.09
N LEU A 281 -2.90 21.71 -14.10
CA LEU A 281 -3.67 21.54 -15.33
C LEU A 281 -3.50 22.74 -16.28
N ASN A 282 -3.45 23.96 -15.71
CA ASN A 282 -3.26 25.19 -16.46
C ASN A 282 -1.78 25.54 -16.70
N HIS A 283 -0.86 24.96 -15.93
CA HIS A 283 0.58 25.26 -15.98
C HIS A 283 1.40 23.97 -16.04
N VAL A 284 1.16 23.13 -17.06
CA VAL A 284 1.86 21.84 -17.26
C VAL A 284 3.38 22.01 -17.33
N ASP A 285 3.84 23.16 -17.88
CA ASP A 285 5.25 23.56 -17.96
C ASP A 285 5.96 23.70 -16.59
N ARG A 286 5.20 23.75 -15.49
CA ARG A 286 5.71 23.83 -14.12
C ARG A 286 5.98 22.46 -13.48
N MET A 287 5.57 21.39 -14.11
CA MET A 287 5.94 20.03 -13.68
C MET A 287 7.37 19.69 -14.12
N SER A 288 7.91 18.54 -13.70
CA SER A 288 9.20 18.06 -14.22
C SER A 288 9.07 17.59 -15.67
N ASN A 289 10.18 17.62 -16.40
CA ASN A 289 10.23 17.27 -17.83
C ASN A 289 9.55 15.92 -18.16
N PHE A 290 9.69 14.93 -17.28
CA PHE A 290 9.03 13.65 -17.45
C PHE A 290 7.50 13.78 -17.50
N TYR A 291 6.89 14.51 -16.56
CA TYR A 291 5.44 14.71 -16.52
C TYR A 291 4.93 15.64 -17.61
N ILE A 292 5.75 16.60 -18.06
CA ILE A 292 5.43 17.41 -19.24
C ILE A 292 5.32 16.51 -20.48
N GLN A 293 6.28 15.62 -20.70
CA GLN A 293 6.23 14.66 -21.82
C GLN A 293 5.03 13.71 -21.69
N LEU A 294 4.75 13.25 -20.47
CA LEU A 294 3.59 12.38 -20.20
C LEU A 294 2.26 13.09 -20.55
N ALA A 295 2.15 14.40 -20.26
CA ALA A 295 0.98 15.19 -20.60
C ALA A 295 0.74 15.28 -22.13
N TYR A 296 1.78 15.32 -22.93
CA TYR A 296 1.66 15.25 -24.40
C TYR A 296 1.28 13.86 -24.90
N GLN A 297 1.67 12.80 -24.19
CA GLN A 297 1.43 11.41 -24.61
C GLN A 297 0.06 10.87 -24.16
N GLU A 298 -0.38 11.22 -22.96
CA GLU A 298 -1.55 10.61 -22.31
C GLU A 298 -2.62 11.62 -21.83
N GLY A 299 -2.41 12.90 -22.12
CA GLY A 299 -3.31 13.97 -21.68
C GLY A 299 -2.86 14.63 -20.37
N ARG A 300 -3.30 15.89 -20.22
CA ARG A 300 -2.89 16.75 -19.09
C ARG A 300 -3.45 16.24 -17.77
N GLU A 301 -4.71 15.86 -17.75
CA GLU A 301 -5.43 15.39 -16.56
C GLU A 301 -4.74 14.15 -15.97
N ARG A 302 -4.35 13.20 -16.84
CA ARG A 302 -3.65 11.99 -16.40
C ARG A 302 -2.27 12.31 -15.85
N ALA A 303 -1.49 13.15 -16.52
CA ALA A 303 -0.16 13.53 -16.08
C ALA A 303 -0.18 14.32 -14.76
N VAL A 304 -1.15 15.23 -14.58
CA VAL A 304 -1.35 15.97 -13.34
C VAL A 304 -1.75 15.05 -12.20
N THR A 305 -2.66 14.12 -12.45
CA THR A 305 -3.04 13.08 -11.47
C THR A 305 -1.82 12.26 -11.03
N ASP A 306 -0.99 11.82 -11.96
CA ASP A 306 0.23 11.06 -11.68
C ASP A 306 1.24 11.91 -10.88
N TYR A 307 1.38 13.17 -11.22
CA TYR A 307 2.30 14.10 -10.55
C TYR A 307 1.88 14.35 -9.09
N ILE A 308 0.60 14.66 -8.86
CA ILE A 308 0.08 14.95 -7.52
C ILE A 308 0.05 13.67 -6.67
N SER A 309 -0.41 12.53 -7.21
CA SER A 309 -0.40 11.26 -6.47
C SER A 309 1.01 10.84 -6.04
N GLY A 310 2.02 11.22 -6.80
CA GLY A 310 3.43 10.99 -6.48
C GLY A 310 4.01 11.90 -5.40
N MET A 311 3.31 12.94 -4.94
CA MET A 311 3.79 13.82 -3.87
C MET A 311 3.74 13.12 -2.51
N SER A 312 4.60 13.56 -1.58
CA SER A 312 4.42 13.32 -0.15
C SER A 312 3.52 14.42 0.43
N ASP A 313 2.97 14.19 1.61
CA ASP A 313 2.10 15.15 2.30
C ASP A 313 2.81 16.49 2.49
N GLU A 314 4.03 16.44 3.01
CA GLU A 314 4.85 17.65 3.23
C GLU A 314 5.17 18.36 1.91
N PHE A 315 5.47 17.63 0.85
CA PHE A 315 5.74 18.25 -0.46
C PHE A 315 4.51 18.90 -1.05
N ALA A 316 3.32 18.31 -0.89
CA ALA A 316 2.05 18.88 -1.32
C ALA A 316 1.74 20.17 -0.55
N ILE A 317 1.87 20.17 0.80
CA ILE A 317 1.67 21.35 1.65
C ILE A 317 2.64 22.47 1.25
N ARG A 318 3.93 22.21 1.20
CA ARG A 318 4.94 23.21 0.83
C ARG A 318 4.73 23.78 -0.56
N THR A 319 4.27 22.94 -1.50
CA THR A 319 3.96 23.39 -2.86
C THR A 319 2.75 24.30 -2.87
N PHE A 320 1.69 23.94 -2.14
CA PHE A 320 0.50 24.77 -1.96
C PHE A 320 0.87 26.12 -1.34
N GLU A 321 1.59 26.15 -0.25
CA GLU A 321 2.05 27.38 0.41
C GLU A 321 2.88 28.25 -0.54
N LYS A 322 3.77 27.64 -1.30
CA LYS A 322 4.60 28.37 -2.27
C LYS A 322 3.78 29.05 -3.35
N LEU A 323 2.69 28.42 -3.79
CA LEU A 323 1.88 28.89 -4.92
C LEU A 323 0.78 29.86 -4.49
N PHE A 324 0.14 29.62 -3.35
CA PHE A 324 -1.11 30.29 -2.97
C PHE A 324 -1.02 31.14 -1.70
N VAL A 325 0.06 31.03 -0.91
CA VAL A 325 0.24 31.83 0.29
C VAL A 325 1.25 32.95 0.02
N PRO A 326 0.87 34.24 0.21
CA PRO A 326 1.79 35.36 0.03
C PRO A 326 3.01 35.26 0.97
N ARG A 327 4.20 35.49 0.44
CA ARG A 327 5.44 35.50 1.21
C ARG A 327 5.77 36.92 1.67
N LYS A 328 6.41 37.02 2.84
CA LYS A 328 7.01 38.27 3.27
C LYS A 328 8.05 38.73 2.24
N TRP A 329 7.97 39.96 1.85
CA TRP A 329 8.98 40.57 0.98
C TRP A 329 10.21 40.88 1.85
N HIS A 330 11.32 40.21 1.55
CA HIS A 330 12.61 40.57 2.13
C HIS A 330 13.20 41.71 1.30
N VAL A 331 13.23 42.92 1.87
CA VAL A 331 14.07 44.00 1.35
C VAL A 331 15.50 43.64 1.77
N LEU A 332 16.37 43.47 0.80
CA LEU A 332 17.82 43.32 1.02
C LEU A 332 18.41 44.68 1.46
#